data_5f2d9a511f1cfc58840562fa6e206509
#
_entry.id   5f2d9a511f1cfc58840562fa6e206509
#
_cell.length_a   1.000
_cell.length_b   1.000
_cell.length_c   1.000
_cell.angle_alpha   90.00
_cell.angle_beta   90.00
_cell.angle_gamma   90.00
#
_symmetry.space_group_name_H-M   'P 1'
#
loop_
_entity.id
_entity.type
_entity.pdbx_description
1 polymer ?
#
loop_
_entity_poly.entity_id
_entity_poly.type
_entity_poly.pdbx_seq_one_letter_code
_entity_poly.pdbx_strand_id
1 'polypeptide(L)'
;MAAQLKRAFQNQKLNIKFTLVIILFMMVPIGILAGVIFYLMEQNVIAENKDYMKYTMERSRDAVATKIDSINMTTQFFLSDEALLGMLEAAAKGTPVTTEEWLTFKSEKVSSLERLVYNNPLLYAVRVYAVNDSVQEMMPVLYRQSRMKKQEWAGKENYFGWNFDYTDNIFSSYTMDQNLRIVSLVTPVNDEENEPIGTIEAAMTMENMFPGLYEDIEDEWSCFVTEQGIFYGNETEPFSKELLEQMIDAYDDAEEISTVYVRAEKRNFVVSYMRVRELGGMLLSVEDITENVHKVYFMRNVFVAVMIALLIVIG
;
A
#
# COMPACT_ATOMS: atom_id res chain seq x y z
N MET A 1 -15.88 5.08 56.36
CA MET A 1 -15.13 6.18 55.73
C MET A 1 -15.91 7.51 55.77
N ALA A 2 -17.13 7.61 55.24
CA ALA A 2 -17.92 8.86 55.25
C ALA A 2 -18.21 9.43 56.68
N ALA A 3 -18.49 8.59 57.68
CA ALA A 3 -18.75 9.02 59.05
C ALA A 3 -17.50 9.56 59.78
N GLN A 4 -16.34 9.08 59.47
CA GLN A 4 -15.07 9.59 60.02
C GLN A 4 -14.69 10.94 59.40
N LEU A 5 -14.86 11.12 58.09
CA LEU A 5 -14.71 12.39 57.37
C LEU A 5 -15.66 13.46 57.88
N LYS A 6 -16.93 13.10 58.18
CA LYS A 6 -17.92 14.00 58.72
C LYS A 6 -17.53 14.47 60.12
N ARG A 7 -17.01 13.60 61.01
CA ARG A 7 -16.53 13.96 62.36
C ARG A 7 -15.27 14.82 62.32
N ALA A 8 -14.31 14.52 61.42
CA ALA A 8 -13.11 15.34 61.24
C ALA A 8 -13.45 16.75 60.76
N PHE A 9 -14.42 16.88 59.83
CA PHE A 9 -14.91 18.18 59.36
C PHE A 9 -15.67 18.96 60.41
N GLN A 10 -16.45 18.31 61.30
CA GLN A 10 -17.19 18.96 62.38
C GLN A 10 -16.28 19.59 63.44
N ASN A 11 -15.10 19.02 63.69
CA ASN A 11 -14.17 19.48 64.73
C ASN A 11 -13.22 20.59 64.29
N GLN A 12 -13.21 21.02 63.02
CA GLN A 12 -12.36 22.05 62.48
C GLN A 12 -12.90 23.48 62.78
N LYS A 13 -11.96 24.44 62.89
CA LYS A 13 -12.27 25.88 63.06
C LYS A 13 -13.07 26.39 61.86
N LEU A 14 -14.02 27.31 62.09
CA LEU A 14 -14.92 27.84 61.10
C LEU A 14 -14.20 28.35 59.83
N ASN A 15 -13.07 29.03 60.01
CA ASN A 15 -12.23 29.56 58.91
C ASN A 15 -11.72 28.46 57.99
N ILE A 16 -11.28 27.32 58.57
CA ILE A 16 -10.79 26.19 57.78
C ILE A 16 -11.91 25.55 56.95
N LYS A 17 -13.13 25.47 57.53
CA LYS A 17 -14.30 24.98 56.80
C LYS A 17 -14.66 25.86 55.61
N PHE A 18 -14.60 27.16 55.78
CA PHE A 18 -14.85 28.12 54.70
C PHE A 18 -13.81 28.03 53.60
N THR A 19 -12.55 27.95 53.95
CA THR A 19 -11.47 27.78 53.00
C THR A 19 -11.57 26.47 52.18
N LEU A 20 -11.86 25.35 52.84
CA LEU A 20 -12.09 24.06 52.17
C LEU A 20 -13.29 24.09 51.21
N VAL A 21 -14.40 24.74 51.59
CA VAL A 21 -15.55 24.87 50.71
C VAL A 21 -15.23 25.73 49.47
N ILE A 22 -14.50 26.84 49.65
CA ILE A 22 -14.07 27.71 48.53
C ILE A 22 -13.16 26.97 47.60
N ILE A 23 -12.14 26.24 48.13
CA ILE A 23 -11.20 25.43 47.32
C ILE A 23 -11.96 24.38 46.54
N LEU A 24 -12.87 23.63 47.18
CA LEU A 24 -13.65 22.60 46.50
C LEU A 24 -14.50 23.21 45.38
N PHE A 25 -15.14 24.37 45.66
CA PHE A 25 -15.98 25.07 44.69
C PHE A 25 -15.19 25.59 43.47
N MET A 26 -13.89 25.95 43.62
CA MET A 26 -13.03 26.34 42.52
C MET A 26 -12.44 25.14 41.79
N MET A 27 -11.99 24.11 42.52
CA MET A 27 -11.29 22.96 41.95
C MET A 27 -12.19 22.04 41.12
N VAL A 28 -13.47 21.89 41.50
CA VAL A 28 -14.40 21.02 40.75
C VAL A 28 -14.63 21.54 39.30
N PRO A 29 -14.96 22.81 39.06
CA PRO A 29 -15.09 23.32 37.70
C PRO A 29 -13.81 23.24 36.89
N ILE A 30 -12.65 23.53 37.51
CA ILE A 30 -11.35 23.43 36.86
C ILE A 30 -11.07 21.98 36.45
N GLY A 31 -11.35 21.01 37.33
CA GLY A 31 -11.19 19.58 37.02
C GLY A 31 -12.09 19.10 35.89
N ILE A 32 -13.35 19.56 35.85
CA ILE A 32 -14.29 19.25 34.78
C ILE A 32 -13.79 19.86 33.45
N LEU A 33 -13.41 21.14 33.48
CA LEU A 33 -12.90 21.84 32.29
C LEU A 33 -11.63 21.16 31.76
N ALA A 34 -10.70 20.80 32.63
CA ALA A 34 -9.51 20.08 32.26
C ALA A 34 -9.82 18.71 31.64
N GLY A 35 -10.78 17.97 32.21
CA GLY A 35 -11.26 16.71 31.66
C GLY A 35 -11.77 16.84 30.22
N VAL A 36 -12.56 17.89 29.96
CA VAL A 36 -13.06 18.20 28.62
C VAL A 36 -11.92 18.58 27.68
N ILE A 37 -10.97 19.41 28.12
CA ILE A 37 -9.83 19.82 27.32
C ILE A 37 -8.97 18.61 26.92
N PHE A 38 -8.62 17.72 27.86
CA PHE A 38 -7.82 16.53 27.56
C PHE A 38 -8.55 15.55 26.64
N TYR A 39 -9.85 15.40 26.79
CA TYR A 39 -10.67 14.62 25.86
C TYR A 39 -10.64 15.20 24.44
N LEU A 40 -10.81 16.53 24.32
CA LEU A 40 -10.74 17.20 23.02
C LEU A 40 -9.34 17.12 22.41
N MET A 41 -8.26 17.20 23.22
CA MET A 41 -6.90 17.02 22.74
C MET A 41 -6.68 15.61 22.19
N GLU A 42 -7.17 14.56 22.86
CA GLU A 42 -7.09 13.19 22.37
C GLU A 42 -7.84 13.04 21.03
N GLN A 43 -9.07 13.58 20.94
CA GLN A 43 -9.84 13.55 19.70
C GLN A 43 -9.16 14.33 18.56
N ASN A 44 -8.53 15.47 18.87
CA ASN A 44 -7.80 16.24 17.87
C ASN A 44 -6.56 15.49 17.35
N VAL A 45 -5.80 14.84 18.22
CA VAL A 45 -4.66 14.00 17.82
C VAL A 45 -5.12 12.90 16.87
N ILE A 46 -6.20 12.19 17.19
CA ILE A 46 -6.74 11.14 16.34
C ILE A 46 -7.24 11.72 15.01
N ALA A 47 -7.94 12.84 15.02
CA ALA A 47 -8.46 13.48 13.82
C ALA A 47 -7.33 13.98 12.90
N GLU A 48 -6.30 14.62 13.45
CA GLU A 48 -5.15 15.12 12.71
C GLU A 48 -4.40 13.99 11.99
N ASN A 49 -4.15 12.87 12.69
CA ASN A 49 -3.50 11.70 12.08
C ASN A 49 -4.41 11.04 11.03
N LYS A 50 -5.73 10.99 11.26
CA LYS A 50 -6.69 10.51 10.23
C LYS A 50 -6.64 11.36 8.95
N ASP A 51 -6.64 12.68 9.10
CA ASP A 51 -6.59 13.60 7.97
C ASP A 51 -5.25 13.48 7.22
N TYR A 52 -4.14 13.36 7.95
CA TYR A 52 -2.81 13.12 7.39
C TYR A 52 -2.77 11.80 6.59
N MET A 53 -3.20 10.70 7.19
CA MET A 53 -3.22 9.38 6.54
C MET A 53 -4.14 9.36 5.32
N LYS A 54 -5.30 10.02 5.40
CA LYS A 54 -6.22 10.17 4.25
C LYS A 54 -5.55 10.92 3.11
N TYR A 55 -4.90 12.04 3.39
CA TYR A 55 -4.18 12.82 2.38
C TYR A 55 -3.04 12.02 1.72
N THR A 56 -2.25 11.31 2.53
CA THR A 56 -1.17 10.43 2.02
C THR A 56 -1.73 9.35 1.11
N MET A 57 -2.86 8.74 1.50
CA MET A 57 -3.51 7.71 0.70
C MET A 57 -4.10 8.25 -0.61
N GLU A 58 -4.68 9.46 -0.61
CA GLU A 58 -5.15 10.14 -1.83
C GLU A 58 -3.99 10.38 -2.81
N ARG A 59 -2.84 10.83 -2.31
CA ARG A 59 -1.64 11.01 -3.11
C ARG A 59 -1.12 9.68 -3.68
N SER A 60 -1.14 8.62 -2.88
CA SER A 60 -0.77 7.26 -3.31
C SER A 60 -1.70 6.75 -4.41
N ARG A 61 -3.02 7.00 -4.30
CA ARG A 61 -4.01 6.66 -5.31
C ARG A 61 -3.65 7.26 -6.67
N ASP A 62 -3.41 8.58 -6.70
CA ASP A 62 -3.13 9.29 -7.95
C ASP A 62 -1.81 8.79 -8.59
N ALA A 63 -0.83 8.48 -7.76
CA ALA A 63 0.43 7.91 -8.20
C ALA A 63 0.25 6.49 -8.79
N VAL A 64 -0.50 5.61 -8.12
CA VAL A 64 -0.78 4.24 -8.59
C VAL A 64 -1.62 4.27 -9.86
N ALA A 65 -2.67 5.10 -9.93
CA ALA A 65 -3.48 5.25 -11.14
C ALA A 65 -2.65 5.66 -12.36
N THR A 66 -1.75 6.64 -12.20
CA THR A 66 -0.84 7.06 -13.29
C THR A 66 0.04 5.91 -13.79
N LYS A 67 0.48 5.02 -12.91
CA LYS A 67 1.34 3.88 -13.25
C LYS A 67 0.55 2.77 -13.94
N ILE A 68 -0.68 2.50 -13.49
CA ILE A 68 -1.62 1.60 -14.16
C ILE A 68 -1.88 2.08 -15.58
N ASP A 69 -2.18 3.37 -15.76
CA ASP A 69 -2.39 3.97 -17.06
C ASP A 69 -1.16 3.84 -17.96
N SER A 70 0.05 4.05 -17.42
CA SER A 70 1.29 3.87 -18.16
C SER A 70 1.48 2.44 -18.68
N ILE A 71 1.20 1.42 -17.86
CA ILE A 71 1.24 0.01 -18.27
C ILE A 71 0.17 -0.28 -19.32
N ASN A 72 -1.08 0.17 -19.10
CA ASN A 72 -2.17 -0.05 -20.01
C ASN A 72 -1.90 0.59 -21.39
N MET A 73 -1.47 1.85 -21.41
CA MET A 73 -1.11 2.55 -22.66
C MET A 73 0.01 1.85 -23.39
N THR A 74 1.05 1.39 -22.69
CA THR A 74 2.16 0.67 -23.29
C THR A 74 1.69 -0.67 -23.86
N THR A 75 0.89 -1.42 -23.12
CA THR A 75 0.30 -2.69 -23.58
C THR A 75 -0.54 -2.48 -24.83
N GLN A 76 -1.41 -1.44 -24.85
CA GLN A 76 -2.23 -1.11 -26.02
C GLN A 76 -1.38 -0.71 -27.25
N PHE A 77 -0.27 0.00 -27.03
CA PHE A 77 0.65 0.34 -28.11
C PHE A 77 1.25 -0.91 -28.76
N PHE A 78 1.67 -1.90 -27.96
CA PHE A 78 2.17 -3.16 -28.47
C PHE A 78 1.08 -4.00 -29.16
N LEU A 79 -0.14 -4.02 -28.63
CA LEU A 79 -1.29 -4.71 -29.19
C LEU A 79 -1.76 -4.11 -30.53
N SER A 80 -1.45 -2.84 -30.80
CA SER A 80 -1.82 -2.15 -32.05
C SER A 80 -0.72 -2.12 -33.10
N ASP A 81 0.48 -2.69 -32.83
CA ASP A 81 1.56 -2.71 -33.81
C ASP A 81 1.37 -3.85 -34.83
N GLU A 82 0.88 -3.49 -36.02
CA GLU A 82 0.57 -4.44 -37.11
C GLU A 82 1.78 -5.31 -37.51
N ALA A 83 3.01 -4.75 -37.47
CA ALA A 83 4.21 -5.53 -37.83
C ALA A 83 4.53 -6.59 -36.77
N LEU A 84 4.33 -6.25 -35.47
CA LEU A 84 4.50 -7.20 -34.39
C LEU A 84 3.43 -8.30 -34.46
N LEU A 85 2.16 -7.94 -34.66
CA LEU A 85 1.08 -8.90 -34.82
C LEU A 85 1.30 -9.83 -36.02
N GLY A 86 1.70 -9.30 -37.19
CA GLY A 86 2.01 -10.11 -38.36
C GLY A 86 3.14 -11.12 -38.12
N MET A 87 4.18 -10.76 -37.33
CA MET A 87 5.26 -11.69 -36.97
C MET A 87 4.78 -12.79 -36.02
N LEU A 88 3.87 -12.46 -35.06
CA LEU A 88 3.27 -13.45 -34.16
C LEU A 88 2.34 -14.41 -34.92
N GLU A 89 1.53 -13.89 -35.84
CA GLU A 89 0.66 -14.71 -36.70
C GLU A 89 1.46 -15.67 -37.58
N ALA A 90 2.54 -15.16 -38.24
CA ALA A 90 3.41 -16.00 -39.04
C ALA A 90 4.01 -17.13 -38.20
N ALA A 91 4.43 -16.83 -36.97
CA ALA A 91 4.94 -17.83 -36.04
C ALA A 91 3.84 -18.84 -35.62
N ALA A 92 2.63 -18.39 -35.32
CA ALA A 92 1.51 -19.25 -34.93
C ALA A 92 1.09 -20.19 -36.05
N LYS A 93 1.01 -19.67 -37.29
CA LYS A 93 0.58 -20.42 -38.48
C LYS A 93 1.72 -21.24 -39.09
N GLY A 94 2.96 -21.12 -38.60
CA GLY A 94 4.14 -21.80 -39.15
C GLY A 94 4.52 -21.27 -40.52
N THR A 95 4.11 -20.06 -40.89
CA THR A 95 4.47 -19.43 -42.17
C THR A 95 5.95 -19.04 -42.13
N PRO A 96 6.76 -19.45 -43.13
CA PRO A 96 8.17 -19.10 -43.18
C PRO A 96 8.34 -17.60 -43.38
N VAL A 97 9.10 -16.97 -42.52
CA VAL A 97 9.51 -15.56 -42.60
C VAL A 97 10.90 -15.50 -43.23
N THR A 98 11.09 -14.65 -44.21
CA THR A 98 12.40 -14.52 -44.91
C THR A 98 13.43 -13.84 -43.99
N THR A 99 14.71 -14.05 -44.27
CA THR A 99 15.79 -13.39 -43.52
C THR A 99 15.74 -11.87 -43.68
N GLU A 100 15.29 -11.35 -44.82
CA GLU A 100 15.14 -9.92 -45.07
C GLU A 100 14.02 -9.31 -44.21
N GLU A 101 12.85 -9.95 -44.13
CA GLU A 101 11.74 -9.53 -43.28
C GLU A 101 12.16 -9.52 -41.79
N TRP A 102 12.87 -10.55 -41.33
CA TRP A 102 13.44 -10.61 -39.99
C TRP A 102 14.40 -9.45 -39.69
N LEU A 103 15.32 -9.14 -40.60
CA LEU A 103 16.29 -8.06 -40.43
C LEU A 103 15.61 -6.70 -40.41
N THR A 104 14.64 -6.47 -41.30
CA THR A 104 13.82 -5.24 -41.34
C THR A 104 13.02 -5.07 -40.06
N PHE A 105 12.28 -6.08 -39.63
CA PHE A 105 11.54 -6.06 -38.40
C PHE A 105 12.43 -5.75 -37.18
N LYS A 106 13.59 -6.42 -37.08
CA LYS A 106 14.56 -6.17 -36.00
C LYS A 106 15.08 -4.74 -36.00
N SER A 107 15.49 -4.21 -37.12
CA SER A 107 16.15 -2.91 -37.21
C SER A 107 15.18 -1.75 -37.06
N GLU A 108 13.96 -1.88 -37.55
CA GLU A 108 12.97 -0.79 -37.54
C GLU A 108 11.99 -0.88 -36.36
N LYS A 109 11.43 -2.06 -36.15
CA LYS A 109 10.34 -2.23 -35.16
C LYS A 109 10.86 -2.57 -33.77
N VAL A 110 11.65 -3.63 -33.62
CA VAL A 110 12.18 -4.03 -32.31
C VAL A 110 12.97 -2.91 -31.66
N SER A 111 13.84 -2.22 -32.45
CA SER A 111 14.58 -1.06 -31.94
C SER A 111 13.70 0.14 -31.57
N SER A 112 12.53 0.30 -32.20
CA SER A 112 11.56 1.34 -31.83
C SER A 112 10.83 0.99 -30.55
N LEU A 113 10.37 -0.26 -30.41
CA LEU A 113 9.70 -0.78 -29.22
C LEU A 113 10.64 -0.78 -28.00
N GLU A 114 11.90 -1.20 -28.20
CA GLU A 114 12.94 -1.14 -27.17
C GLU A 114 13.14 0.29 -26.64
N ARG A 115 13.25 1.27 -27.55
CA ARG A 115 13.40 2.69 -27.15
C ARG A 115 12.20 3.22 -26.38
N LEU A 116 10.98 2.78 -26.72
CA LEU A 116 9.77 3.17 -26.00
C LEU A 116 9.84 2.68 -24.54
N VAL A 117 10.23 1.43 -24.34
CA VAL A 117 10.38 0.87 -22.98
C VAL A 117 11.52 1.57 -22.24
N TYR A 118 12.69 1.71 -22.88
CA TYR A 118 13.87 2.31 -22.26
C TYR A 118 13.67 3.78 -21.84
N ASN A 119 12.89 4.52 -22.62
CA ASN A 119 12.60 5.93 -22.31
C ASN A 119 11.50 6.13 -21.25
N ASN A 120 10.84 5.06 -20.82
CA ASN A 120 9.85 5.12 -19.73
C ASN A 120 10.48 4.57 -18.44
N PRO A 121 10.90 5.45 -17.51
CA PRO A 121 11.58 5.02 -16.27
C PRO A 121 10.68 4.24 -15.31
N LEU A 122 9.37 4.23 -15.52
CA LEU A 122 8.44 3.46 -14.71
C LEU A 122 8.44 1.98 -15.10
N LEU A 123 8.76 1.65 -16.36
CA LEU A 123 8.72 0.28 -16.85
C LEU A 123 10.03 -0.46 -16.52
N TYR A 124 9.88 -1.66 -16.04
CA TYR A 124 10.98 -2.61 -15.91
C TYR A 124 11.25 -3.30 -17.26
N ALA A 125 10.22 -3.86 -17.88
CA ALA A 125 10.30 -4.53 -19.16
C ALA A 125 8.92 -4.59 -19.84
N VAL A 126 8.93 -4.66 -21.18
CA VAL A 126 7.77 -5.14 -21.94
C VAL A 126 8.25 -6.26 -22.83
N ARG A 127 7.63 -7.42 -22.69
CA ARG A 127 8.01 -8.65 -23.40
C ARG A 127 6.84 -9.23 -24.14
N VAL A 128 7.10 -9.68 -25.34
CA VAL A 128 6.13 -10.36 -26.17
C VAL A 128 6.60 -11.80 -26.34
N TYR A 129 5.74 -12.73 -26.01
CA TYR A 129 6.00 -14.15 -26.15
C TYR A 129 5.13 -14.71 -27.26
N ALA A 130 5.76 -15.37 -28.25
CA ALA A 130 5.02 -16.10 -29.27
C ALA A 130 4.32 -17.34 -28.67
N VAL A 131 3.24 -17.80 -29.30
CA VAL A 131 2.47 -18.97 -28.84
C VAL A 131 3.25 -20.29 -28.92
N ASN A 132 4.40 -20.28 -29.61
CA ASN A 132 5.27 -21.45 -29.81
C ASN A 132 6.74 -21.04 -29.88
N ASP A 133 7.64 -22.01 -30.13
CA ASP A 133 9.10 -21.80 -30.21
C ASP A 133 9.63 -21.62 -31.64
N SER A 134 8.77 -21.46 -32.67
CA SER A 134 9.19 -21.29 -34.05
C SER A 134 9.80 -19.92 -34.35
N VAL A 135 9.50 -18.91 -33.52
CA VAL A 135 10.00 -17.56 -33.68
C VAL A 135 11.49 -17.46 -33.35
N GLN A 136 12.22 -16.63 -34.09
CA GLN A 136 13.55 -16.22 -33.70
C GLN A 136 13.49 -15.16 -32.64
N GLU A 137 14.13 -15.39 -31.47
CA GLU A 137 14.14 -14.41 -30.40
C GLU A 137 14.81 -13.10 -30.79
N MET A 138 14.18 -11.98 -30.46
CA MET A 138 14.71 -10.61 -30.64
C MET A 138 14.63 -9.86 -29.33
N MET A 139 15.58 -10.16 -28.47
CA MET A 139 15.70 -9.50 -27.17
C MET A 139 15.96 -7.99 -27.34
N PRO A 140 15.38 -7.15 -26.46
CA PRO A 140 14.66 -7.48 -25.25
C PRO A 140 13.12 -7.59 -25.42
N VAL A 141 12.59 -7.60 -26.65
CA VAL A 141 11.14 -7.47 -26.92
C VAL A 141 10.47 -8.81 -27.21
N LEU A 142 11.00 -9.60 -28.19
CA LEU A 142 10.32 -10.80 -28.69
C LEU A 142 11.00 -12.08 -28.21
N TYR A 143 10.20 -12.98 -27.62
CA TYR A 143 10.65 -14.22 -27.00
C TYR A 143 9.82 -15.43 -27.44
N ARG A 144 10.40 -16.62 -27.30
CA ARG A 144 9.74 -17.91 -27.50
C ARG A 144 8.84 -18.25 -26.32
N GLN A 145 7.84 -19.13 -26.53
CA GLN A 145 6.98 -19.66 -25.48
C GLN A 145 7.78 -20.34 -24.36
N SER A 146 8.85 -21.05 -24.68
CA SER A 146 9.71 -21.72 -23.71
C SER A 146 10.37 -20.76 -22.71
N ARG A 147 10.56 -19.48 -23.08
CA ARG A 147 11.00 -18.43 -22.16
C ARG A 147 9.89 -18.01 -21.21
N MET A 148 8.67 -17.81 -21.74
CA MET A 148 7.50 -17.46 -20.93
C MET A 148 7.28 -18.49 -19.81
N LYS A 149 7.38 -19.78 -20.13
CA LYS A 149 7.20 -20.89 -19.18
C LYS A 149 8.19 -20.91 -18.01
N LYS A 150 9.25 -20.10 -18.05
CA LYS A 150 10.19 -19.94 -16.92
C LYS A 150 9.72 -18.91 -15.91
N GLN A 151 8.79 -18.03 -16.28
CA GLN A 151 8.23 -17.04 -15.37
C GLN A 151 7.34 -17.72 -14.32
N GLU A 152 7.43 -17.27 -13.09
CA GLU A 152 6.66 -17.80 -11.96
C GLU A 152 5.15 -17.70 -12.22
N TRP A 153 4.72 -16.60 -12.81
CA TRP A 153 3.29 -16.40 -13.11
C TRP A 153 2.76 -17.35 -14.19
N ALA A 154 3.59 -17.83 -15.12
CA ALA A 154 3.17 -18.73 -16.20
C ALA A 154 2.75 -20.14 -15.69
N GLY A 155 3.13 -20.49 -14.47
CA GLY A 155 2.70 -21.72 -13.82
C GLY A 155 1.32 -21.66 -13.15
N LYS A 156 0.70 -20.49 -13.07
CA LYS A 156 -0.63 -20.31 -12.47
C LYS A 156 -1.72 -20.74 -13.45
N GLU A 157 -2.84 -21.29 -12.93
CA GLU A 157 -3.97 -21.75 -13.75
C GLU A 157 -4.62 -20.60 -14.53
N ASN A 158 -4.66 -19.40 -13.94
CA ASN A 158 -5.15 -18.18 -14.58
C ASN A 158 -4.10 -17.08 -14.41
N TYR A 159 -3.18 -16.95 -15.36
CA TYR A 159 -2.07 -15.99 -15.32
C TYR A 159 -2.35 -14.69 -16.10
N PHE A 160 -3.42 -14.61 -16.86
CA PHE A 160 -3.81 -13.37 -17.52
C PHE A 160 -4.34 -12.35 -16.52
N GLY A 161 -4.00 -11.09 -16.74
CA GLY A 161 -4.27 -10.00 -15.83
C GLY A 161 -3.05 -9.63 -14.97
N TRP A 162 -3.29 -9.06 -13.81
CA TRP A 162 -2.22 -8.60 -12.90
C TRP A 162 -1.59 -9.75 -12.13
N ASN A 163 -0.27 -9.79 -12.15
CA ASN A 163 0.57 -10.71 -11.37
C ASN A 163 1.51 -9.90 -10.48
N PHE A 164 1.56 -10.25 -9.20
CA PHE A 164 2.27 -9.50 -8.18
C PHE A 164 3.42 -10.30 -7.58
N ASP A 165 4.45 -9.58 -7.13
CA ASP A 165 5.49 -10.01 -6.24
C ASP A 165 6.24 -11.28 -6.68
N TYR A 166 6.67 -11.32 -7.94
CA TYR A 166 7.44 -12.41 -8.50
C TYR A 166 8.85 -11.96 -8.92
N THR A 167 9.74 -12.92 -9.12
CA THR A 167 11.12 -12.70 -9.58
C THR A 167 11.23 -12.94 -11.09
N ASP A 168 12.05 -12.15 -11.77
CA ASP A 168 12.33 -12.37 -13.20
C ASP A 168 13.25 -13.58 -13.42
N ASN A 169 12.69 -14.66 -13.92
CA ASN A 169 13.38 -15.93 -14.14
C ASN A 169 13.77 -16.20 -15.62
N ILE A 170 13.53 -15.24 -16.52
CA ILE A 170 13.84 -15.41 -17.95
C ILE A 170 15.34 -15.67 -18.18
N PHE A 171 16.17 -14.96 -17.43
CA PHE A 171 17.62 -15.04 -17.50
C PHE A 171 18.21 -15.52 -16.18
N SER A 172 17.75 -16.63 -15.66
CA SER A 172 18.16 -17.19 -14.37
C SER A 172 19.67 -17.28 -14.12
N SER A 173 20.49 -17.22 -15.20
CA SER A 173 21.96 -17.20 -15.13
C SER A 173 22.56 -15.79 -15.01
N TYR A 174 21.75 -14.74 -15.13
CA TYR A 174 22.18 -13.34 -15.19
C TYR A 174 21.36 -12.41 -14.35
N THR A 175 20.63 -12.91 -13.35
CA THR A 175 19.88 -12.05 -12.42
C THR A 175 20.86 -11.15 -11.68
N MET A 176 20.89 -9.88 -12.09
CA MET A 176 21.75 -8.87 -11.46
C MET A 176 21.26 -8.51 -10.07
N ASP A 177 19.97 -8.69 -9.80
CA ASP A 177 19.38 -8.45 -8.49
C ASP A 177 18.30 -9.50 -8.19
N GLN A 178 18.63 -10.50 -7.38
CA GLN A 178 17.71 -11.57 -6.97
C GLN A 178 16.59 -11.07 -6.04
N ASN A 179 16.71 -9.85 -5.53
CA ASN A 179 15.73 -9.26 -4.60
C ASN A 179 14.71 -8.36 -5.32
N LEU A 180 14.86 -8.16 -6.63
CA LEU A 180 13.94 -7.32 -7.39
C LEU A 180 12.58 -8.00 -7.54
N ARG A 181 11.57 -7.43 -6.90
CA ARG A 181 10.19 -7.93 -6.97
C ARG A 181 9.42 -7.17 -8.04
N ILE A 182 8.63 -7.89 -8.82
CA ILE A 182 8.00 -7.41 -10.04
C ILE A 182 6.48 -7.53 -9.93
N VAL A 183 5.80 -6.56 -10.52
CA VAL A 183 4.38 -6.58 -10.83
C VAL A 183 4.20 -6.41 -12.33
N SER A 184 3.32 -7.19 -12.94
CA SER A 184 3.06 -7.08 -14.38
C SER A 184 1.59 -7.28 -14.74
N LEU A 185 1.22 -6.65 -15.85
CA LEU A 185 0.00 -6.96 -16.58
C LEU A 185 0.33 -7.95 -17.69
N VAL A 186 -0.27 -9.12 -17.66
CA VAL A 186 -0.13 -10.17 -18.67
C VAL A 186 -1.39 -10.22 -19.52
N THR A 187 -1.25 -9.97 -20.82
CA THR A 187 -2.37 -9.82 -21.75
C THR A 187 -2.26 -10.82 -22.89
N PRO A 188 -3.32 -11.58 -23.23
CA PRO A 188 -3.30 -12.43 -24.41
C PRO A 188 -3.26 -11.60 -25.70
N VAL A 189 -2.59 -12.10 -26.72
CA VAL A 189 -2.60 -11.56 -28.07
C VAL A 189 -3.29 -12.57 -28.97
N ASN A 190 -4.40 -12.17 -29.57
CA ASN A 190 -5.19 -13.00 -30.45
C ASN A 190 -5.18 -12.41 -31.87
N ASP A 191 -5.39 -13.25 -32.88
CA ASP A 191 -5.57 -12.82 -34.26
C ASP A 191 -7.04 -12.34 -34.50
N GLU A 192 -7.36 -12.00 -35.76
CA GLU A 192 -8.71 -11.56 -36.15
C GLU A 192 -9.78 -12.65 -35.96
N GLU A 193 -9.38 -13.93 -35.94
CA GLU A 193 -10.26 -15.09 -35.72
C GLU A 193 -10.40 -15.43 -34.22
N ASN A 194 -9.80 -14.60 -33.34
CA ASN A 194 -9.73 -14.77 -31.90
C ASN A 194 -8.92 -16.01 -31.45
N GLU A 195 -8.00 -16.48 -32.29
CA GLU A 195 -7.06 -17.55 -31.94
C GLU A 195 -5.81 -16.96 -31.28
N PRO A 196 -5.23 -17.62 -30.24
CA PRO A 196 -4.10 -17.09 -29.52
C PRO A 196 -2.83 -17.16 -30.39
N ILE A 197 -2.18 -16.02 -30.60
CA ILE A 197 -0.91 -15.90 -31.35
C ILE A 197 0.26 -15.52 -30.44
N GLY A 198 0.00 -15.04 -29.23
CA GLY A 198 1.06 -14.66 -28.29
C GLY A 198 0.53 -14.16 -26.95
N THR A 199 1.48 -13.64 -26.16
CA THR A 199 1.22 -13.04 -24.85
C THR A 199 2.12 -11.83 -24.66
N ILE A 200 1.59 -10.73 -24.14
CA ILE A 200 2.36 -9.55 -23.77
C ILE A 200 2.46 -9.48 -22.25
N GLU A 201 3.65 -9.28 -21.72
CA GLU A 201 3.95 -8.97 -20.32
C GLU A 201 4.47 -7.53 -20.25
N ALA A 202 3.70 -6.61 -19.66
CA ALA A 202 4.17 -5.27 -19.35
C ALA A 202 4.44 -5.18 -17.84
N ALA A 203 5.70 -4.99 -17.46
CA ALA A 203 6.19 -5.15 -16.11
C ALA A 203 6.82 -3.86 -15.56
N MET A 204 6.62 -3.64 -14.26
CA MET A 204 7.36 -2.68 -13.45
C MET A 204 7.78 -3.31 -12.11
N THR A 205 8.64 -2.64 -11.35
CA THR A 205 8.98 -3.13 -10.01
C THR A 205 7.84 -2.87 -9.03
N MET A 206 7.71 -3.70 -8.01
CA MET A 206 6.76 -3.48 -6.92
C MET A 206 7.02 -2.13 -6.24
N GLU A 207 8.30 -1.76 -6.04
CA GLU A 207 8.70 -0.45 -5.50
C GLU A 207 8.23 0.72 -6.39
N ASN A 208 8.34 0.59 -7.70
CA ASN A 208 7.82 1.60 -8.61
C ASN A 208 6.28 1.67 -8.58
N MET A 209 5.57 0.54 -8.48
CA MET A 209 4.11 0.53 -8.41
C MET A 209 3.62 1.13 -7.09
N PHE A 210 4.21 0.71 -5.98
CA PHE A 210 3.80 1.05 -4.62
C PHE A 210 4.98 1.59 -3.79
N PRO A 211 5.50 2.79 -4.07
CA PRO A 211 6.66 3.30 -3.35
C PRO A 211 6.43 3.39 -1.84
N GLY A 212 5.22 3.71 -1.39
CA GLY A 212 4.87 3.76 0.02
C GLY A 212 5.02 2.43 0.77
N LEU A 213 5.09 1.28 0.08
CA LEU A 213 5.41 0.00 0.73
C LEU A 213 6.89 -0.11 1.10
N TYR A 214 7.77 0.66 0.45
CA TYR A 214 9.22 0.58 0.58
C TYR A 214 9.82 1.79 1.31
N GLU A 215 9.00 2.80 1.64
CA GLU A 215 9.41 3.91 2.48
C GLU A 215 9.57 3.43 3.93
N ASP A 216 10.73 3.71 4.53
CA ASP A 216 10.99 3.41 5.94
C ASP A 216 10.64 4.66 6.77
N ILE A 217 9.36 4.77 7.10
CA ILE A 217 8.83 5.85 7.95
C ILE A 217 8.63 5.27 9.35
N GLU A 218 9.19 5.93 10.36
CA GLU A 218 9.05 5.52 11.76
C GLU A 218 7.55 5.45 12.13
N ASP A 219 7.14 4.34 12.76
CA ASP A 219 5.75 4.08 13.19
C ASP A 219 4.69 3.98 12.07
N GLU A 220 5.11 3.92 10.78
CA GLU A 220 4.21 3.74 9.63
C GLU A 220 4.55 2.46 8.86
N TRP A 221 3.52 1.70 8.48
CA TRP A 221 3.65 0.46 7.70
C TRP A 221 2.56 0.40 6.65
N SER A 222 2.92 -0.17 5.50
CA SER A 222 1.96 -0.34 4.42
C SER A 222 2.03 -1.76 3.85
N CYS A 223 0.88 -2.26 3.36
CA CYS A 223 0.81 -3.50 2.60
C CYS A 223 -0.24 -3.40 1.50
N PHE A 224 -0.08 -4.24 0.49
CA PHE A 224 -1.07 -4.41 -0.58
C PHE A 224 -1.73 -5.78 -0.45
N VAL A 225 -3.04 -5.80 -0.30
CA VAL A 225 -3.85 -7.01 -0.06
C VAL A 225 -4.64 -7.35 -1.31
N THR A 226 -4.53 -8.58 -1.80
CA THR A 226 -5.30 -9.10 -2.94
C THR A 226 -5.76 -10.53 -2.67
N GLU A 227 -6.54 -11.11 -3.58
CA GLU A 227 -6.85 -12.55 -3.55
C GLU A 227 -5.60 -13.44 -3.72
N GLN A 228 -4.52 -12.92 -4.33
CA GLN A 228 -3.25 -13.64 -4.49
C GLN A 228 -2.41 -13.67 -3.21
N GLY A 229 -2.66 -12.78 -2.25
CA GLY A 229 -1.93 -12.69 -0.98
C GLY A 229 -1.81 -11.28 -0.45
N ILE A 230 -0.99 -11.16 0.60
CA ILE A 230 -0.62 -9.89 1.22
C ILE A 230 0.84 -9.63 0.88
N PHE A 231 1.11 -8.45 0.32
CA PHE A 231 2.44 -8.04 -0.14
C PHE A 231 2.95 -6.89 0.71
N TYR A 232 4.10 -7.08 1.32
CA TYR A 232 4.83 -6.08 2.10
C TYR A 232 6.01 -5.56 1.29
N GLY A 233 6.35 -4.29 1.45
CA GLY A 233 7.54 -3.71 0.81
C GLY A 233 8.84 -4.17 1.48
N ASN A 234 8.83 -4.26 2.80
CA ASN A 234 9.93 -4.78 3.60
C ASN A 234 9.65 -6.23 4.00
N GLU A 235 10.70 -7.05 4.12
CA GLU A 235 10.60 -8.52 4.39
C GLU A 235 9.99 -8.89 5.75
N THR A 236 9.72 -7.93 6.62
CA THR A 236 9.19 -8.16 7.97
C THR A 236 7.69 -7.88 8.02
N GLU A 237 6.90 -8.89 8.39
CA GLU A 237 5.50 -8.69 8.78
C GLU A 237 5.44 -7.85 10.07
N PRO A 238 4.99 -6.59 10.04
CA PRO A 238 5.06 -5.70 11.21
C PRO A 238 4.00 -6.02 12.27
N PHE A 239 2.99 -6.80 11.91
CA PHE A 239 1.83 -7.11 12.75
C PHE A 239 1.58 -8.61 12.87
N SER A 240 0.95 -9.02 13.98
CA SER A 240 0.36 -10.35 14.07
C SER A 240 -0.75 -10.51 13.01
N LYS A 241 -0.94 -11.75 12.55
CA LYS A 241 -1.98 -12.05 11.56
C LYS A 241 -3.38 -11.65 12.07
N GLU A 242 -3.64 -11.89 13.35
CA GLU A 242 -4.88 -11.55 14.02
C GLU A 242 -5.14 -10.04 14.06
N LEU A 243 -4.09 -9.24 14.27
CA LEU A 243 -4.20 -7.79 14.27
C LEU A 243 -4.46 -7.25 12.85
N LEU A 244 -3.78 -7.78 11.85
CA LEU A 244 -4.00 -7.42 10.46
C LEU A 244 -5.42 -7.77 9.99
N GLU A 245 -5.94 -8.96 10.36
CA GLU A 245 -7.33 -9.35 10.08
C GLU A 245 -8.32 -8.36 10.73
N GLN A 246 -8.11 -7.96 11.99
CA GLN A 246 -8.94 -6.95 12.65
C GLN A 246 -8.91 -5.58 11.93
N MET A 247 -7.75 -5.20 11.40
CA MET A 247 -7.61 -3.97 10.62
C MET A 247 -8.38 -4.07 9.29
N ILE A 248 -8.26 -5.21 8.59
CA ILE A 248 -8.97 -5.46 7.32
C ILE A 248 -10.48 -5.51 7.55
N ASP A 249 -10.95 -6.15 8.62
CA ASP A 249 -12.37 -6.25 8.97
C ASP A 249 -12.99 -4.89 9.35
N ALA A 250 -12.17 -3.93 9.77
CA ALA A 250 -12.62 -2.57 10.09
C ALA A 250 -12.85 -1.69 8.83
N TYR A 251 -12.53 -2.21 7.64
CA TYR A 251 -12.73 -1.50 6.38
C TYR A 251 -14.23 -1.34 6.05
N ASP A 252 -14.62 -0.11 5.72
CA ASP A 252 -15.95 0.21 5.18
C ASP A 252 -15.88 0.35 3.65
N ASP A 253 -16.53 -0.53 2.92
CA ASP A 253 -16.54 -0.57 1.43
C ASP A 253 -17.35 0.59 0.80
N ALA A 254 -17.96 1.47 1.61
CA ALA A 254 -18.77 2.58 1.13
C ALA A 254 -17.95 3.70 0.49
N GLU A 255 -16.67 3.84 0.87
CA GLU A 255 -15.76 4.87 0.38
C GLU A 255 -14.57 4.23 -0.37
N GLU A 256 -14.07 4.93 -1.40
CA GLU A 256 -12.87 4.52 -2.12
C GLU A 256 -11.61 4.60 -1.24
N ILE A 257 -11.57 5.62 -0.36
CA ILE A 257 -10.55 5.79 0.67
C ILE A 257 -11.26 5.94 2.01
N SER A 258 -10.98 5.05 2.94
CA SER A 258 -11.53 5.08 4.29
C SER A 258 -10.39 5.15 5.30
N THR A 259 -10.59 5.92 6.39
CA THR A 259 -9.61 6.02 7.47
C THR A 259 -10.28 5.79 8.82
N VAL A 260 -9.83 4.78 9.53
CA VAL A 260 -10.40 4.36 10.80
C VAL A 260 -9.36 4.43 11.93
N TYR A 261 -9.85 4.63 13.16
CA TYR A 261 -9.05 4.50 14.37
C TYR A 261 -9.29 3.12 14.97
N VAL A 262 -8.22 2.39 15.22
CA VAL A 262 -8.25 1.03 15.78
C VAL A 262 -7.44 1.02 17.07
N ARG A 263 -8.02 0.50 18.13
CA ARG A 263 -7.30 0.27 19.39
C ARG A 263 -7.17 -1.23 19.62
N ALA A 264 -5.95 -1.72 19.54
CA ALA A 264 -5.65 -3.15 19.70
C ALA A 264 -4.33 -3.33 20.45
N GLU A 265 -4.16 -4.44 21.17
CA GLU A 265 -2.91 -4.81 21.89
C GLU A 265 -2.36 -3.68 22.80
N LYS A 266 -3.22 -2.83 23.36
CA LYS A 266 -2.88 -1.63 24.15
C LYS A 266 -2.18 -0.53 23.36
N ARG A 267 -2.17 -0.60 22.04
CA ARG A 267 -1.67 0.40 21.11
C ARG A 267 -2.82 1.11 20.40
N ASN A 268 -2.54 2.27 19.85
CA ASN A 268 -3.50 3.09 19.13
C ASN A 268 -3.03 3.27 17.71
N PHE A 269 -3.84 2.84 16.74
CA PHE A 269 -3.52 2.87 15.33
C PHE A 269 -4.50 3.74 14.56
N VAL A 270 -3.99 4.45 13.57
CA VAL A 270 -4.80 5.00 12.49
C VAL A 270 -4.53 4.15 11.26
N VAL A 271 -5.58 3.62 10.65
CA VAL A 271 -5.50 2.74 9.50
C VAL A 271 -6.22 3.39 8.34
N SER A 272 -5.53 3.55 7.23
CA SER A 272 -6.08 4.08 6.00
C SER A 272 -6.13 2.99 4.93
N TYR A 273 -7.23 2.95 4.20
CA TYR A 273 -7.52 1.95 3.18
C TYR A 273 -7.80 2.63 1.86
N MET A 274 -7.29 2.06 0.78
CA MET A 274 -7.59 2.47 -0.58
C MET A 274 -7.85 1.24 -1.45
N ARG A 275 -9.06 1.16 -2.01
CA ARG A 275 -9.39 0.12 -2.98
C ARG A 275 -8.83 0.47 -4.35
N VAL A 276 -8.04 -0.43 -4.93
CA VAL A 276 -7.50 -0.32 -6.29
C VAL A 276 -8.18 -1.36 -7.16
N ARG A 277 -9.32 -0.97 -7.73
CA ARG A 277 -10.22 -1.90 -8.47
C ARG A 277 -9.52 -2.52 -9.67
N GLU A 278 -8.71 -1.75 -10.38
CA GLU A 278 -7.97 -2.19 -11.57
C GLU A 278 -6.97 -3.29 -11.25
N LEU A 279 -6.42 -3.29 -10.03
CA LEU A 279 -5.48 -4.29 -9.54
C LEU A 279 -6.17 -5.43 -8.78
N GLY A 280 -7.48 -5.34 -8.55
CA GLY A 280 -8.22 -6.33 -7.77
C GLY A 280 -7.77 -6.43 -6.31
N GLY A 281 -7.32 -5.31 -5.73
CA GLY A 281 -6.75 -5.30 -4.39
C GLY A 281 -7.01 -4.03 -3.60
N MET A 282 -6.43 -3.99 -2.41
CA MET A 282 -6.54 -2.89 -1.46
C MET A 282 -5.15 -2.53 -0.91
N LEU A 283 -4.79 -1.26 -1.01
CA LEU A 283 -3.64 -0.71 -0.29
C LEU A 283 -4.09 -0.35 1.12
N LEU A 284 -3.33 -0.79 2.10
CA LEU A 284 -3.54 -0.55 3.51
C LEU A 284 -2.28 0.11 4.08
N SER A 285 -2.46 1.25 4.77
CA SER A 285 -1.39 1.93 5.49
C SER A 285 -1.80 2.11 6.94
N VAL A 286 -0.87 1.86 7.85
CA VAL A 286 -1.09 1.83 9.30
C VAL A 286 -0.06 2.73 9.96
N GLU A 287 -0.52 3.66 10.80
CA GLU A 287 0.32 4.52 11.64
C GLU A 287 0.06 4.22 13.12
N ASP A 288 1.12 3.99 13.89
CA ASP A 288 1.04 3.85 15.34
C ASP A 288 1.12 5.21 16.03
N ILE A 289 -0.02 5.69 16.47
CA ILE A 289 -0.13 6.96 17.19
C ILE A 289 -0.09 6.82 18.71
N THR A 290 0.35 5.66 19.22
CA THR A 290 0.35 5.38 20.67
C THR A 290 1.17 6.40 21.45
N GLU A 291 2.33 6.79 20.92
CA GLU A 291 3.18 7.80 21.59
C GLU A 291 2.47 9.17 21.63
N ASN A 292 1.81 9.58 20.56
CA ASN A 292 1.10 10.85 20.49
C ASN A 292 -0.07 10.90 21.50
N VAL A 293 -0.84 9.82 21.59
CA VAL A 293 -1.93 9.68 22.58
C VAL A 293 -1.35 9.62 24.00
N HIS A 294 -0.25 8.92 24.23
CA HIS A 294 0.40 8.87 25.53
C HIS A 294 0.92 10.24 26.00
N LYS A 295 1.39 11.10 25.10
CA LYS A 295 1.76 12.49 25.43
C LYS A 295 0.59 13.24 26.03
N VAL A 296 -0.63 13.09 25.50
CA VAL A 296 -1.85 13.69 26.06
C VAL A 296 -2.14 13.12 27.46
N TYR A 297 -2.06 11.80 27.63
CA TYR A 297 -2.28 11.17 28.93
C TYR A 297 -1.23 11.59 29.97
N PHE A 298 0.03 11.73 29.56
CA PHE A 298 1.10 12.24 30.42
C PHE A 298 0.78 13.67 30.90
N MET A 299 0.42 14.59 30.00
CA MET A 299 0.03 15.95 30.36
C MET A 299 -1.16 15.97 31.32
N ARG A 300 -2.17 15.14 31.09
CA ARG A 300 -3.30 14.96 31.99
C ARG A 300 -2.87 14.50 33.39
N ASN A 301 -2.01 13.50 33.45
CA ASN A 301 -1.52 12.97 34.73
C ASN A 301 -0.69 13.99 35.52
N VAL A 302 0.16 14.77 34.83
CA VAL A 302 0.90 15.88 35.44
C VAL A 302 -0.05 16.93 35.98
N PHE A 303 -1.07 17.32 35.21
CA PHE A 303 -2.08 18.26 35.65
C PHE A 303 -2.82 17.78 36.94
N VAL A 304 -3.24 16.50 36.94
CA VAL A 304 -3.90 15.91 38.12
C VAL A 304 -2.96 15.88 39.32
N ALA A 305 -1.69 15.55 39.13
CA ALA A 305 -0.69 15.56 40.21
C ALA A 305 -0.49 16.97 40.80
N VAL A 306 -0.41 17.99 39.93
CA VAL A 306 -0.32 19.41 40.38
C VAL A 306 -1.57 19.82 41.17
N MET A 307 -2.75 19.43 40.70
CA MET A 307 -4.01 19.71 41.39
C MET A 307 -4.06 19.06 42.78
N ILE A 308 -3.61 17.81 42.90
CA ILE A 308 -3.54 17.11 44.20
C ILE A 308 -2.50 17.80 45.12
N ALA A 309 -1.32 18.16 44.56
CA ALA A 309 -0.30 18.87 45.36
C ALA A 309 -0.80 20.21 45.90
N LEU A 310 -1.53 20.98 45.08
CA LEU A 310 -2.17 22.23 45.54
C LEU A 310 -3.18 21.99 46.65
N LEU A 311 -4.00 20.94 46.56
CA LEU A 311 -4.93 20.57 47.63
C LEU A 311 -4.21 20.25 48.94
N ILE A 312 -3.06 19.56 48.88
CA ILE A 312 -2.25 19.21 50.06
C ILE A 312 -1.60 20.47 50.71
N VAL A 313 -1.14 21.41 49.91
CA VAL A 313 -0.47 22.63 50.38
C VAL A 313 -1.45 23.61 51.03
N ILE A 314 -2.67 23.66 50.56
CA ILE A 314 -3.69 24.61 51.03
C ILE A 314 -4.54 24.02 52.17
N GLY A 315 -4.65 22.70 52.32
CA GLY A 315 -5.42 21.99 53.37
C GLY A 315 -4.57 21.75 54.63
#